data_667a2752c7657b620303d3724191ae6a
#
_entry.id   667a2752c7657b620303d3724191ae6a
#
_cell.length_a   1.000
_cell.length_b   1.000
_cell.length_c   1.000
_cell.angle_alpha   90.00
_cell.angle_beta   90.00
_cell.angle_gamma   90.00
#
_symmetry.space_group_name_H-M   'P 1'
#
loop_
_entity.id
_entity.type
_entity.pdbx_description
1 polymer ?
#
loop_
_entity_poly.entity_id
_entity_poly.type
_entity_poly.pdbx_seq_one_letter_code
_entity_poly.pdbx_strand_id
1 'polypeptide(L)'
;MQPQLTIRPAVEADFPAIARITGDSYLSAGYFDDASHPYIVKIMDVAARAEQATIWVAEREGTIVGSVTLALAGEPYADIALPDELEFRMLVVDPAVQRSGAGKAMVDAIVSHARTLPGIRAVALTTGQAWESAHGLYLKTGFHRAPERDWLVPGTDTKLLVYRRDL
;
A
#
# COMPACT_ATOMS: atom_id res chain seq x y z
N MET A 1 17.63 14.88 -16.42
CA MET A 1 16.31 15.13 -15.83
C MET A 1 15.56 13.80 -15.71
N GLN A 2 15.15 13.42 -14.50
CA GLN A 2 14.37 12.21 -14.34
C GLN A 2 12.95 12.45 -14.84
N PRO A 3 12.34 11.46 -15.53
CA PRO A 3 10.96 11.59 -15.96
C PRO A 3 10.02 11.79 -14.77
N GLN A 4 9.02 12.64 -14.96
CA GLN A 4 8.08 12.98 -13.92
C GLN A 4 7.19 11.78 -13.55
N LEU A 5 7.01 11.58 -12.25
CA LEU A 5 6.12 10.57 -11.73
C LEU A 5 4.73 11.18 -11.51
N THR A 6 3.70 10.51 -12.01
CA THR A 6 2.30 10.91 -11.82
C THR A 6 1.60 9.92 -10.92
N ILE A 7 0.93 10.41 -9.86
CA ILE A 7 0.09 9.61 -8.99
C ILE A 7 -1.36 9.91 -9.36
N ARG A 8 -2.13 8.89 -9.70
CA ARG A 8 -3.53 9.05 -10.14
C ARG A 8 -4.38 7.84 -9.76
N PRO A 9 -5.72 7.97 -9.75
CA PRO A 9 -6.59 6.81 -9.59
C PRO A 9 -6.36 5.79 -10.71
N ALA A 10 -6.46 4.50 -10.36
CA ALA A 10 -6.36 3.43 -11.33
C ALA A 10 -7.59 3.37 -12.22
N VAL A 11 -7.38 2.99 -13.47
CA VAL A 11 -8.47 2.66 -14.41
C VAL A 11 -8.31 1.20 -14.83
N GLU A 12 -9.35 0.63 -15.41
CA GLU A 12 -9.37 -0.81 -15.75
C GLU A 12 -8.16 -1.24 -16.58
N ALA A 13 -7.70 -0.40 -17.50
CA ALA A 13 -6.53 -0.69 -18.32
C ALA A 13 -5.24 -0.90 -17.52
N ASP A 14 -5.18 -0.38 -16.28
CA ASP A 14 -4.02 -0.53 -15.39
C ASP A 14 -4.01 -1.87 -14.66
N PHE A 15 -5.14 -2.56 -14.57
CA PHE A 15 -5.28 -3.73 -13.71
C PHE A 15 -4.27 -4.85 -13.96
N PRO A 16 -3.94 -5.21 -15.21
CA PRO A 16 -2.92 -6.23 -15.45
C PRO A 16 -1.54 -5.85 -14.89
N ALA A 17 -1.15 -4.59 -15.05
CA ALA A 17 0.14 -4.11 -14.51
C ALA A 17 0.14 -4.10 -12.98
N ILE A 18 -0.97 -3.65 -12.36
CA ILE A 18 -1.11 -3.66 -10.90
C ILE A 18 -1.01 -5.09 -10.37
N ALA A 19 -1.71 -6.03 -11.00
CA ALA A 19 -1.68 -7.44 -10.58
C ALA A 19 -0.26 -8.00 -10.64
N ARG A 20 0.46 -7.77 -11.73
CA ARG A 20 1.83 -8.23 -11.89
C ARG A 20 2.76 -7.64 -10.83
N ILE A 21 2.74 -6.33 -10.65
CA ILE A 21 3.60 -5.65 -9.69
C ILE A 21 3.29 -6.11 -8.26
N THR A 22 2.01 -6.27 -7.92
CA THR A 22 1.59 -6.74 -6.61
C THR A 22 2.10 -8.15 -6.35
N GLY A 23 1.87 -9.07 -7.29
CA GLY A 23 2.35 -10.44 -7.17
C GLY A 23 3.87 -10.52 -7.05
N ASP A 24 4.58 -9.83 -7.93
CA ASP A 24 6.05 -9.83 -7.93
C ASP A 24 6.61 -9.27 -6.60
N SER A 25 6.03 -8.21 -6.08
CA SER A 25 6.47 -7.59 -4.84
C SER A 25 6.27 -8.51 -3.64
N TYR A 26 5.12 -9.16 -3.53
CA TYR A 26 4.82 -10.06 -2.41
C TYR A 26 5.67 -11.34 -2.47
N LEU A 27 5.89 -11.89 -3.66
CA LEU A 27 6.75 -13.06 -3.82
C LEU A 27 8.21 -12.72 -3.52
N SER A 28 8.69 -11.55 -3.95
CA SER A 28 10.06 -11.10 -3.66
C SER A 28 10.29 -10.88 -2.16
N ALA A 29 9.26 -10.57 -1.39
CA ALA A 29 9.36 -10.40 0.05
C ALA A 29 9.58 -11.73 0.81
N GLY A 30 9.36 -12.88 0.15
CA GLY A 30 9.67 -14.18 0.72
C GLY A 30 8.63 -14.77 1.67
N TYR A 31 7.43 -14.16 1.76
CA TYR A 31 6.36 -14.69 2.62
C TYR A 31 5.62 -15.87 2.00
N PHE A 32 5.71 -16.07 0.69
CA PHE A 32 4.94 -17.06 -0.06
C PHE A 32 5.83 -17.82 -1.01
N ASP A 33 5.56 -19.11 -1.17
CA ASP A 33 6.39 -19.99 -2.00
C ASP A 33 6.21 -19.74 -3.50
N ASP A 34 4.97 -19.49 -3.92
CA ASP A 34 4.68 -19.24 -5.34
C ASP A 34 3.36 -18.49 -5.53
N ALA A 35 3.06 -18.16 -6.79
CA ALA A 35 1.89 -17.37 -7.17
C ALA A 35 0.55 -18.13 -7.02
N SER A 36 0.59 -19.44 -6.78
CA SER A 36 -0.63 -20.23 -6.58
C SER A 36 -1.20 -20.12 -5.16
N HIS A 37 -0.46 -19.54 -4.22
CA HIS A 37 -0.93 -19.34 -2.86
C HIS A 37 -2.26 -18.55 -2.87
N PRO A 38 -3.30 -19.01 -2.14
CA PRO A 38 -4.62 -18.36 -2.19
C PRO A 38 -4.58 -16.85 -1.87
N TYR A 39 -3.72 -16.42 -0.96
CA TYR A 39 -3.58 -15.00 -0.65
C TYR A 39 -3.01 -14.22 -1.85
N ILE A 40 -2.02 -14.76 -2.55
CA ILE A 40 -1.45 -14.12 -3.75
C ILE A 40 -2.52 -14.03 -4.84
N VAL A 41 -3.26 -15.10 -5.07
CA VAL A 41 -4.36 -15.09 -6.05
C VAL A 41 -5.38 -14.00 -5.71
N LYS A 42 -5.73 -13.87 -4.43
CA LYS A 42 -6.68 -12.86 -3.96
C LYS A 42 -6.18 -11.44 -4.21
N ILE A 43 -4.93 -11.13 -3.84
CA ILE A 43 -4.41 -9.75 -3.97
C ILE A 43 -4.14 -9.38 -5.43
N MET A 44 -3.96 -10.34 -6.31
CA MET A 44 -3.82 -10.09 -7.74
C MET A 44 -5.16 -9.88 -8.45
N ASP A 45 -6.28 -10.18 -7.80
CA ASP A 45 -7.62 -9.88 -8.34
C ASP A 45 -7.95 -8.40 -8.13
N VAL A 46 -7.37 -7.58 -8.98
CA VAL A 46 -7.45 -6.11 -8.87
C VAL A 46 -8.86 -5.63 -9.16
N ALA A 47 -9.56 -6.25 -10.12
CA ALA A 47 -10.93 -5.87 -10.46
C ALA A 47 -11.87 -6.00 -9.24
N ALA A 48 -11.80 -7.12 -8.52
CA ALA A 48 -12.60 -7.33 -7.32
C ALA A 48 -12.25 -6.31 -6.23
N ARG A 49 -10.97 -6.03 -6.05
CA ARG A 49 -10.52 -5.04 -5.06
C ARG A 49 -10.96 -3.63 -5.41
N ALA A 50 -10.92 -3.27 -6.69
CA ALA A 50 -11.33 -1.95 -7.17
C ALA A 50 -12.81 -1.65 -6.95
N GLU A 51 -13.64 -2.69 -6.84
CA GLU A 51 -15.07 -2.53 -6.54
C GLU A 51 -15.31 -2.13 -5.07
N GLN A 52 -14.34 -2.41 -4.18
CA GLN A 52 -14.52 -2.27 -2.74
C GLN A 52 -13.54 -1.29 -2.09
N ALA A 53 -12.57 -0.79 -2.86
CA ALA A 53 -11.55 0.11 -2.34
C ALA A 53 -11.08 1.06 -3.43
N THR A 54 -10.44 2.15 -3.01
CA THR A 54 -9.78 3.08 -3.93
C THR A 54 -8.37 2.59 -4.22
N ILE A 55 -8.03 2.46 -5.49
CA ILE A 55 -6.69 2.06 -5.91
C ILE A 55 -6.05 3.21 -6.68
N TRP A 56 -4.82 3.56 -6.32
CA TRP A 56 -4.02 4.53 -7.05
C TRP A 56 -2.82 3.85 -7.70
N VAL A 57 -2.35 4.45 -8.77
CA VAL A 57 -1.13 4.03 -9.46
C VAL A 57 -0.10 5.15 -9.49
N ALA A 58 1.16 4.75 -9.53
CA ALA A 58 2.27 5.62 -9.88
C ALA A 58 2.68 5.31 -11.31
N GLU A 59 2.69 6.31 -12.16
CA GLU A 59 2.99 6.18 -13.59
C GLU A 59 4.18 7.05 -13.96
N ARG A 60 5.09 6.49 -14.74
CA ARG A 60 6.25 7.19 -15.27
C ARG A 60 6.36 6.90 -16.76
N GLU A 61 6.28 7.96 -17.59
CA GLU A 61 6.36 7.84 -19.06
C GLU A 61 5.39 6.80 -19.63
N GLY A 62 4.15 6.80 -19.16
CA GLY A 62 3.12 5.88 -19.63
C GLY A 62 3.21 4.46 -19.06
N THR A 63 4.17 4.20 -18.17
CA THR A 63 4.38 2.88 -17.55
C THR A 63 4.00 2.91 -16.09
N ILE A 64 3.17 1.96 -15.66
CA ILE A 64 2.83 1.79 -14.24
C ILE A 64 4.04 1.23 -13.50
N VAL A 65 4.50 1.94 -12.47
CA VAL A 65 5.66 1.55 -11.67
C VAL A 65 5.32 1.26 -10.22
N GLY A 66 4.10 1.53 -9.79
CA GLY A 66 3.67 1.25 -8.42
C GLY A 66 2.17 1.36 -8.26
N SER A 67 1.67 0.89 -7.14
CA SER A 67 0.26 0.94 -6.79
C SER A 67 0.07 0.95 -5.28
N VAL A 68 -1.08 1.44 -4.84
CA VAL A 68 -1.48 1.43 -3.43
C VAL A 68 -3.00 1.36 -3.34
N THR A 69 -3.50 0.77 -2.25
CA THR A 69 -4.93 0.67 -1.95
C THR A 69 -5.25 1.54 -0.75
N LEU A 70 -6.30 2.36 -0.85
CA LEU A 70 -6.75 3.26 0.22
C LEU A 70 -8.11 2.80 0.75
N ALA A 71 -8.31 2.95 2.06
CA ALA A 71 -9.59 2.63 2.69
C ALA A 71 -9.84 3.54 3.90
N LEU A 72 -11.12 3.91 4.09
CA LEU A 72 -11.59 4.57 5.29
C LEU A 72 -12.18 3.54 6.25
N ALA A 73 -12.27 3.91 7.53
CA ALA A 73 -12.85 3.03 8.55
C ALA A 73 -14.23 2.52 8.13
N GLY A 74 -14.46 1.23 8.30
CA GLY A 74 -15.72 0.57 7.92
C GLY A 74 -15.77 0.06 6.48
N GLU A 75 -14.82 0.44 5.63
CA GLU A 75 -14.75 -0.09 4.28
C GLU A 75 -14.13 -1.50 4.28
N PRO A 76 -14.47 -2.35 3.27
CA PRO A 76 -14.04 -3.76 3.27
C PRO A 76 -12.53 -3.99 3.36
N TYR A 77 -11.73 -3.07 2.84
CA TYR A 77 -10.27 -3.21 2.86
C TYR A 77 -9.59 -2.48 4.02
N ALA A 78 -10.36 -1.86 4.92
CA ALA A 78 -9.80 -1.28 6.15
C ALA A 78 -9.65 -2.36 7.21
N ASP A 79 -8.41 -2.64 7.62
CA ASP A 79 -8.13 -3.62 8.67
C ASP A 79 -8.02 -2.97 10.05
N ILE A 80 -7.42 -1.78 10.11
CA ILE A 80 -7.07 -1.17 11.40
C ILE A 80 -7.54 0.30 11.53
N ALA A 81 -8.04 0.92 10.47
CA ALA A 81 -8.36 2.34 10.47
C ALA A 81 -9.36 2.70 11.59
N LEU A 82 -8.99 3.69 12.40
CA LEU A 82 -9.91 4.36 13.31
C LEU A 82 -10.77 5.36 12.53
N PRO A 83 -11.91 5.83 13.10
CA PRO A 83 -12.80 6.74 12.37
C PRO A 83 -12.15 8.02 11.84
N ASP A 84 -11.06 8.47 12.46
CA ASP A 84 -10.32 9.67 12.07
C ASP A 84 -9.05 9.36 11.24
N GLU A 85 -8.93 8.14 10.72
CA GLU A 85 -7.76 7.69 9.98
C GLU A 85 -8.09 7.30 8.54
N LEU A 86 -7.18 7.63 7.63
CA LEU A 86 -7.12 7.03 6.30
C LEU A 86 -6.08 5.91 6.35
N GLU A 87 -6.48 4.71 6.02
CA GLU A 87 -5.58 3.56 5.96
C GLU A 87 -5.11 3.33 4.53
N PHE A 88 -3.83 2.99 4.33
CA PHE A 88 -3.40 2.46 3.06
C PHE A 88 -2.77 1.08 3.23
N ARG A 89 -2.91 0.28 2.18
CA ARG A 89 -2.46 -1.12 2.12
C ARG A 89 -1.87 -1.40 0.75
N MET A 90 -1.11 -2.47 0.68
CA MET A 90 -0.59 -2.96 -0.60
C MET A 90 0.15 -1.88 -1.38
N LEU A 91 0.98 -1.11 -0.67
CA LEU A 91 1.90 -0.18 -1.30
C LEU A 91 3.03 -1.00 -1.92
N VAL A 92 3.05 -1.04 -3.23
CA VAL A 92 4.02 -1.82 -3.99
C VAL A 92 4.68 -0.96 -5.05
N VAL A 93 5.97 -1.20 -5.27
CA VAL A 93 6.74 -0.61 -6.36
C VAL A 93 7.30 -1.76 -7.18
N ASP A 94 7.27 -1.62 -8.50
CA ASP A 94 7.82 -2.65 -9.39
C ASP A 94 9.25 -2.98 -8.96
N PRO A 95 9.56 -4.24 -8.64
CA PRO A 95 10.92 -4.62 -8.23
C PRO A 95 12.02 -4.21 -9.22
N ALA A 96 11.68 -4.08 -10.50
CA ALA A 96 12.63 -3.65 -11.53
C ALA A 96 13.01 -2.16 -11.42
N VAL A 97 12.23 -1.35 -10.70
CA VAL A 97 12.44 0.10 -10.59
C VAL A 97 12.43 0.60 -9.15
N GLN A 98 12.71 -0.27 -8.18
CA GLN A 98 12.83 0.13 -6.78
C GLN A 98 13.94 1.17 -6.59
N ARG A 99 13.81 1.98 -5.52
CA ARG A 99 14.69 3.11 -5.20
C ARG A 99 14.59 4.25 -6.21
N SER A 100 13.49 4.30 -6.97
CA SER A 100 13.22 5.38 -7.93
C SER A 100 12.50 6.58 -7.32
N GLY A 101 12.17 6.52 -6.02
CA GLY A 101 11.38 7.55 -5.35
C GLY A 101 9.87 7.36 -5.49
N ALA A 102 9.41 6.29 -6.15
CA ALA A 102 7.99 6.05 -6.37
C ALA A 102 7.22 5.81 -5.06
N GLY A 103 7.78 5.03 -4.14
CA GLY A 103 7.17 4.77 -2.83
C GLY A 103 6.96 6.04 -2.04
N LYS A 104 7.99 6.88 -1.95
CA LYS A 104 7.92 8.17 -1.24
C LYS A 104 6.88 9.08 -1.88
N ALA A 105 6.85 9.15 -3.21
CA ALA A 105 5.91 10.00 -3.93
C ALA A 105 4.46 9.57 -3.68
N MET A 106 4.20 8.26 -3.64
CA MET A 106 2.87 7.75 -3.31
C MET A 106 2.48 8.07 -1.87
N VAL A 107 3.37 7.89 -0.91
CA VAL A 107 3.10 8.24 0.50
C VAL A 107 2.82 9.72 0.65
N ASP A 108 3.62 10.59 0.04
CA ASP A 108 3.41 12.04 0.07
C ASP A 108 2.05 12.42 -0.53
N ALA A 109 1.66 11.79 -1.62
CA ALA A 109 0.36 12.03 -2.25
C ALA A 109 -0.81 11.58 -1.36
N ILE A 110 -0.65 10.45 -0.67
CA ILE A 110 -1.67 9.95 0.28
C ILE A 110 -1.84 10.93 1.44
N VAL A 111 -0.75 11.40 2.01
CA VAL A 111 -0.78 12.36 3.12
C VAL A 111 -1.46 13.66 2.68
N SER A 112 -1.10 14.17 1.51
CA SER A 112 -1.74 15.38 0.96
C SER A 112 -3.24 15.18 0.75
N HIS A 113 -3.64 14.03 0.23
CA HIS A 113 -5.05 13.69 0.04
C HIS A 113 -5.79 13.59 1.38
N ALA A 114 -5.20 12.94 2.36
CA ALA A 114 -5.79 12.79 3.69
C ALA A 114 -6.13 14.16 4.31
N ARG A 115 -5.27 15.14 4.10
CA ARG A 115 -5.50 16.51 4.59
C ARG A 115 -6.72 17.18 3.98
N THR A 116 -7.21 16.71 2.84
CA THR A 116 -8.43 17.24 2.19
C THR A 116 -9.70 16.58 2.69
N LEU A 117 -9.60 15.47 3.40
CA LEU A 117 -10.76 14.69 3.84
C LEU A 117 -11.31 15.23 5.17
N PRO A 118 -12.62 15.56 5.24
CA PRO A 118 -13.21 16.04 6.49
C PRO A 118 -13.11 15.00 7.60
N GLY A 119 -12.68 15.43 8.79
CA GLY A 119 -12.61 14.56 9.96
C GLY A 119 -11.42 13.60 10.00
N ILE A 120 -10.58 13.56 8.97
CA ILE A 120 -9.39 12.71 8.94
C ILE A 120 -8.22 13.49 9.55
N ARG A 121 -7.59 12.90 10.56
CA ARG A 121 -6.50 13.51 11.34
C ARG A 121 -5.17 12.79 11.22
N ALA A 122 -5.17 11.57 10.69
CA ALA A 122 -3.97 10.77 10.56
C ALA A 122 -4.07 9.78 9.40
N VAL A 123 -2.90 9.31 8.97
CA VAL A 123 -2.78 8.20 8.03
C VAL A 123 -2.20 7.01 8.80
N ALA A 124 -2.76 5.83 8.60
CA ALA A 124 -2.31 4.61 9.25
C ALA A 124 -2.06 3.50 8.23
N LEU A 125 -1.19 2.58 8.60
CA LEU A 125 -0.85 1.45 7.75
C LEU A 125 -0.45 0.23 8.60
N THR A 126 -0.49 -0.92 7.97
CA THR A 126 0.05 -2.16 8.51
C THR A 126 1.12 -2.69 7.56
N THR A 127 2.23 -3.18 8.11
CA THR A 127 3.31 -3.79 7.32
C THR A 127 3.84 -5.04 8.01
N GLY A 128 4.33 -6.00 7.21
CA GLY A 128 4.94 -7.21 7.75
C GLY A 128 6.29 -6.94 8.36
N GLN A 129 6.63 -7.71 9.39
CA GLN A 129 7.89 -7.59 10.13
C GLN A 129 9.14 -7.71 9.23
N ALA A 130 9.08 -8.56 8.20
CA ALA A 130 10.23 -8.82 7.34
C ALA A 130 10.45 -7.74 6.25
N TRP A 131 9.54 -6.80 6.07
CA TRP A 131 9.67 -5.76 5.06
C TRP A 131 10.46 -4.56 5.57
N GLU A 132 11.75 -4.75 5.84
CA GLU A 132 12.62 -3.73 6.44
C GLU A 132 12.73 -2.46 5.58
N SER A 133 12.75 -2.59 4.26
CA SER A 133 12.80 -1.43 3.36
C SER A 133 11.54 -0.56 3.47
N ALA A 134 10.37 -1.18 3.69
CA ALA A 134 9.14 -0.46 3.92
C ALA A 134 9.19 0.29 5.26
N HIS A 135 9.73 -0.34 6.32
CA HIS A 135 9.89 0.33 7.62
C HIS A 135 10.73 1.60 7.48
N GLY A 136 11.85 1.52 6.76
CA GLY A 136 12.69 2.68 6.50
C GLY A 136 11.95 3.80 5.78
N LEU A 137 11.16 3.44 4.77
CA LEU A 137 10.33 4.41 4.03
C LEU A 137 9.36 5.14 4.96
N TYR A 138 8.64 4.39 5.80
CA TYR A 138 7.63 4.99 6.68
C TYR A 138 8.27 5.90 7.73
N LEU A 139 9.36 5.48 8.34
CA LEU A 139 10.07 6.34 9.30
C LEU A 139 10.58 7.63 8.65
N LYS A 140 11.12 7.53 7.44
CA LYS A 140 11.61 8.71 6.69
C LYS A 140 10.49 9.66 6.27
N THR A 141 9.28 9.16 6.11
CA THR A 141 8.13 9.95 5.68
C THR A 141 7.26 10.42 6.86
N GLY A 142 7.77 10.35 8.07
CA GLY A 142 7.13 10.94 9.25
C GLY A 142 6.17 10.03 10.00
N PHE A 143 6.12 8.75 9.66
CA PHE A 143 5.34 7.78 10.41
C PHE A 143 6.10 7.32 11.65
N HIS A 144 5.37 6.96 12.69
CA HIS A 144 5.93 6.35 13.89
C HIS A 144 5.19 5.07 14.20
N ARG A 145 5.86 4.19 14.95
CA ARG A 145 5.28 2.93 15.37
C ARG A 145 4.13 3.16 16.35
N ALA A 146 3.08 2.34 16.21
CA ALA A 146 2.00 2.22 17.17
C ALA A 146 1.95 0.76 17.65
N PRO A 147 2.95 0.31 18.46
CA PRO A 147 3.10 -1.11 18.78
C PRO A 147 1.93 -1.69 19.58
N GLU A 148 1.20 -0.88 20.30
CA GLU A 148 -0.01 -1.29 21.02
C GLU A 148 -1.13 -1.74 20.06
N ARG A 149 -1.02 -1.42 18.80
CA ARG A 149 -2.01 -1.79 17.77
C ARG A 149 -1.54 -2.94 16.88
N ASP A 150 -0.31 -3.45 17.07
CA ASP A 150 0.18 -4.61 16.33
C ASP A 150 -0.75 -5.80 16.51
N TRP A 151 -0.86 -6.63 15.48
CA TRP A 151 -1.79 -7.75 15.49
C TRP A 151 -1.23 -8.95 14.72
N LEU A 152 -1.80 -10.11 14.97
CA LEU A 152 -1.45 -11.35 14.25
C LEU A 152 -2.51 -11.61 13.18
N VAL A 153 -2.07 -12.05 12.00
CA VAL A 153 -2.99 -12.55 10.97
C VAL A 153 -3.73 -13.76 11.56
N PRO A 154 -5.07 -13.78 11.57
CA PRO A 154 -5.83 -14.86 12.19
C PRO A 154 -5.39 -16.25 11.71
N GLY A 155 -5.14 -17.16 12.65
CA GLY A 155 -4.72 -18.53 12.35
C GLY A 155 -3.24 -18.68 11.97
N THR A 156 -2.43 -17.64 12.13
CA THR A 156 -1.00 -17.66 11.80
C THR A 156 -0.16 -17.01 12.89
N ASP A 157 1.16 -17.17 12.81
CA ASP A 157 2.13 -16.49 13.65
C ASP A 157 2.65 -15.20 12.99
N THR A 158 2.08 -14.80 11.87
CA THR A 158 2.51 -13.60 11.15
C THR A 158 2.07 -12.35 11.87
N LYS A 159 3.04 -11.60 12.40
CA LYS A 159 2.80 -10.34 13.10
C LYS A 159 2.83 -9.18 12.11
N LEU A 160 1.80 -8.36 12.16
CA LEU A 160 1.69 -7.14 11.37
C LEU A 160 1.89 -5.93 12.27
N LEU A 161 2.76 -5.03 11.82
CA LEU A 161 3.18 -3.85 12.58
C LEU A 161 2.39 -2.63 12.12
N VAL A 162 1.88 -1.85 13.06
CA VAL A 162 1.10 -0.65 12.75
C VAL A 162 1.97 0.59 12.86
N TYR A 163 1.87 1.44 11.85
CA TYR A 163 2.47 2.77 11.80
C TYR A 163 1.39 3.82 11.64
N ARG A 164 1.61 4.99 12.22
CA ARG A 164 0.68 6.11 12.12
C ARG A 164 1.44 7.41 11.92
N ARG A 165 0.86 8.32 11.14
CA ARG A 165 1.34 9.70 10.98
C ARG A 165 0.19 10.67 11.20
N ASP A 166 0.38 11.59 12.16
CA ASP A 166 -0.56 12.70 12.36
C ASP A 166 -0.42 13.72 11.23
N LEU A 167 -1.54 14.29 10.83
CA LEU A 167 -1.58 15.30 9.76
C LEU A 167 -1.25 16.69 10.26
#